data_e64bb27bde4195cd5d89b446ce20e042
#
_entry.id   e64bb27bde4195cd5d89b446ce20e042
#
_cell.length_a   1.000
_cell.length_b   1.000
_cell.length_c   1.000
_cell.angle_alpha   90.00
_cell.angle_beta   90.00
_cell.angle_gamma   90.00
#
_symmetry.space_group_name_H-M   'P 1'
#
loop_
_entity.id
_entity.type
_entity.pdbx_description
1 polymer ?
#
loop_
_entity_poly.entity_id
_entity_poly.type
_entity_poly.pdbx_seq_one_letter_code
_entity_poly.pdbx_strand_id
1 'polypeptide(L)'
;MIRGLGAVLVIIASTVWGCLAAQRLTERCRLLQIWIWVVEIIKTEIYFQSRLLPEVFQKVAVMVNDREIARLFRELAVTAEYGSPVGFAVGWHAMLAQARWKSLKPPEREILRQLGLFLGGTDRRDQLAKLNAGQVHLEQTLTTATAEQRRQVGLYRYLGFAVGATLVLLNS
;
A
#
# COMPACT_ATOMS: atom_id res chain seq x y z
N MET A 1 10.48 33.30 -30.44
CA MET A 1 9.71 32.03 -30.60
C MET A 1 10.35 30.88 -29.85
N ILE A 2 11.65 30.57 -29.92
CA ILE A 2 12.32 29.43 -29.23
C ILE A 2 12.22 29.54 -27.69
N ARG A 3 12.36 30.75 -27.12
CA ARG A 3 12.26 31.00 -25.67
C ARG A 3 10.86 30.68 -25.11
N GLY A 4 9.81 30.99 -25.83
CA GLY A 4 8.42 30.66 -25.42
C GLY A 4 8.14 29.15 -25.44
N LEU A 5 8.67 28.45 -26.44
CA LEU A 5 8.53 26.97 -26.55
C LEU A 5 9.20 26.25 -25.38
N GLY A 6 10.40 26.72 -24.97
CA GLY A 6 11.12 26.17 -23.82
C GLY A 6 10.36 26.35 -22.49
N ALA A 7 9.76 27.52 -22.27
CA ALA A 7 8.95 27.78 -21.08
C ALA A 7 7.70 26.87 -21.01
N VAL A 8 7.00 26.68 -22.12
CA VAL A 8 5.85 25.77 -22.20
C VAL A 8 6.24 24.33 -21.90
N LEU A 9 7.35 23.85 -22.45
CA LEU A 9 7.85 22.48 -22.17
C LEU A 9 8.18 22.27 -20.70
N VAL A 10 8.83 23.24 -20.04
CA VAL A 10 9.15 23.15 -18.59
C VAL A 10 7.88 23.10 -17.76
N ILE A 11 6.86 23.88 -18.10
CA ILE A 11 5.55 23.87 -17.40
C ILE A 11 4.87 22.52 -17.55
N ILE A 12 4.81 21.98 -18.77
CA ILE A 12 4.22 20.66 -19.02
C ILE A 12 4.99 19.58 -18.22
N ALA A 13 6.31 19.57 -18.29
CA ALA A 13 7.13 18.59 -17.58
C ALA A 13 6.93 18.67 -16.05
N SER A 14 6.92 19.87 -15.47
CA SER A 14 6.69 20.06 -14.03
C SER A 14 5.28 19.64 -13.60
N THR A 15 4.28 19.92 -14.42
CA THR A 15 2.89 19.51 -14.15
C THR A 15 2.73 17.99 -14.20
N VAL A 16 3.30 17.34 -15.22
CA VAL A 16 3.28 15.86 -15.33
C VAL A 16 4.00 15.22 -14.15
N TRP A 17 5.17 15.74 -13.77
CA TRP A 17 5.90 15.26 -12.59
C TRP A 17 5.08 15.38 -11.31
N GLY A 18 4.42 16.53 -11.11
CA GLY A 18 3.55 16.78 -9.97
C GLY A 18 2.36 15.80 -9.92
N CYS A 19 1.71 15.54 -11.05
CA CYS A 19 0.62 14.57 -11.15
C CYS A 19 1.09 13.14 -10.81
N LEU A 20 2.24 12.72 -11.31
CA LEU A 20 2.81 11.40 -11.01
C LEU A 20 3.17 11.24 -9.53
N ALA A 21 3.71 12.28 -8.90
CA ALA A 21 3.99 12.28 -7.47
C ALA A 21 2.70 12.19 -6.64
N ALA A 22 1.66 12.95 -7.00
CA ALA A 22 0.36 12.89 -6.35
C ALA A 22 -0.30 11.50 -6.50
N GLN A 23 -0.21 10.89 -7.66
CA GLN A 23 -0.72 9.52 -7.89
C GLN A 23 -0.02 8.48 -7.01
N ARG A 24 1.31 8.58 -6.84
CA ARG A 24 2.04 7.66 -5.94
C ARG A 24 1.61 7.78 -4.48
N LEU A 25 1.31 8.99 -4.01
CA LEU A 25 0.81 9.20 -2.65
C LEU A 25 -0.61 8.66 -2.47
N THR A 26 -1.46 8.87 -3.46
CA THR A 26 -2.83 8.32 -3.46
C THR A 26 -2.79 6.79 -3.45
N GLU A 27 -1.95 6.19 -4.29
CA GLU A 27 -1.78 4.74 -4.33
C GLU A 27 -1.19 4.18 -3.03
N ARG A 28 -0.26 4.90 -2.39
CA ARG A 28 0.26 4.54 -1.07
C ARG A 28 -0.84 4.47 -0.01
N CYS A 29 -1.69 5.52 0.07
CA CYS A 29 -2.81 5.54 1.01
C CYS A 29 -3.81 4.41 0.71
N ARG A 30 -4.12 4.16 -0.57
CA ARG A 30 -5.00 3.06 -0.99
C ARG A 30 -4.47 1.69 -0.57
N LEU A 31 -3.20 1.42 -0.80
CA LEU A 31 -2.57 0.15 -0.42
C LEU A 31 -2.55 -0.03 1.11
N LEU A 32 -2.25 1.01 1.88
CA LEU A 32 -2.30 0.94 3.33
C LEU A 32 -3.71 0.62 3.84
N GLN A 33 -4.75 1.24 3.27
CA GLN A 33 -6.15 0.93 3.61
C GLN A 33 -6.50 -0.52 3.30
N ILE A 34 -6.11 -1.02 2.14
CA ILE A 34 -6.36 -2.42 1.77
C ILE A 34 -5.67 -3.37 2.75
N TRP A 35 -4.41 -3.09 3.12
CA TRP A 35 -3.68 -3.93 4.06
C TRP A 35 -4.26 -3.92 5.47
N ILE A 36 -4.73 -2.78 5.98
CA ILE A 36 -5.45 -2.69 7.25
C ILE A 36 -6.69 -3.59 7.22
N TRP A 37 -7.46 -3.51 6.13
CA TRP A 37 -8.64 -4.34 5.94
C TRP A 37 -8.31 -5.84 5.81
N VAL A 38 -7.26 -6.21 5.08
CA VAL A 38 -6.77 -7.59 4.99
C VAL A 38 -6.39 -8.15 6.36
N VAL A 39 -5.66 -7.38 7.17
CA VAL A 39 -5.28 -7.78 8.52
C VAL A 39 -6.53 -7.98 9.39
N GLU A 40 -7.55 -7.14 9.25
CA GLU A 40 -8.82 -7.28 9.98
C GLU A 40 -9.56 -8.57 9.61
N ILE A 41 -9.61 -8.93 8.33
CA ILE A 41 -10.18 -10.21 7.89
C ILE A 41 -9.41 -11.37 8.52
N ILE A 42 -8.09 -11.37 8.43
CA ILE A 42 -7.25 -12.44 8.98
C ILE A 42 -7.48 -12.58 10.49
N LYS A 43 -7.51 -11.48 11.24
CA LYS A 43 -7.81 -11.47 12.68
C LYS A 43 -9.18 -12.07 12.98
N THR A 44 -10.19 -11.66 12.24
CA THR A 44 -11.56 -12.12 12.41
C THR A 44 -11.67 -13.63 12.18
N GLU A 45 -11.06 -14.15 11.12
CA GLU A 45 -11.08 -15.58 10.82
C GLU A 45 -10.32 -16.41 11.89
N ILE A 46 -9.16 -15.92 12.33
CA ILE A 46 -8.41 -16.57 13.41
C ILE A 46 -9.22 -16.53 14.71
N TYR A 47 -9.91 -15.42 15.01
CA TYR A 47 -10.66 -15.26 16.27
C TYR A 47 -11.90 -16.13 16.33
N PHE A 48 -12.76 -16.10 15.29
CA PHE A 48 -14.08 -16.73 15.35
C PHE A 48 -14.12 -18.17 14.85
N GLN A 49 -13.34 -18.53 13.84
CA GLN A 49 -13.59 -19.76 13.10
C GLN A 49 -12.51 -20.83 13.23
N SER A 50 -11.37 -20.55 13.87
CA SER A 50 -10.24 -21.50 13.96
C SER A 50 -9.90 -22.18 12.62
N ARG A 51 -10.13 -21.47 11.52
CA ARG A 51 -9.89 -21.97 10.17
C ARG A 51 -8.41 -22.15 9.91
N LEU A 52 -8.10 -23.10 9.04
CA LEU A 52 -6.74 -23.27 8.54
C LEU A 52 -6.32 -22.06 7.70
N LEU A 53 -5.06 -21.68 7.80
CA LEU A 53 -4.51 -20.50 7.06
C LEU A 53 -4.82 -20.52 5.55
N PRO A 54 -4.77 -21.66 4.83
CA PRO A 54 -5.14 -21.70 3.42
C PRO A 54 -6.55 -21.19 3.14
N GLU A 55 -7.53 -21.56 3.97
CA GLU A 55 -8.92 -21.12 3.82
C GLU A 55 -9.07 -19.61 4.08
N VAL A 56 -8.35 -19.09 5.09
CA VAL A 56 -8.31 -17.66 5.39
C VAL A 56 -7.78 -16.88 4.20
N PHE A 57 -6.69 -17.34 3.58
CA PHE A 57 -6.09 -16.66 2.43
C PHE A 57 -6.96 -16.75 1.18
N GLN A 58 -7.63 -17.87 0.94
CA GLN A 58 -8.63 -17.95 -0.13
C GLN A 58 -9.76 -16.95 0.09
N LYS A 59 -10.25 -16.79 1.31
CA LYS A 59 -11.27 -15.80 1.63
C LYS A 59 -10.78 -14.37 1.39
N VAL A 60 -9.59 -14.01 1.83
CA VAL A 60 -8.97 -12.71 1.53
C VAL A 60 -8.89 -12.50 0.01
N ALA A 61 -8.44 -13.50 -0.74
CA ALA A 61 -8.30 -13.40 -2.20
C ALA A 61 -9.63 -13.16 -2.94
N VAL A 62 -10.75 -13.65 -2.38
CA VAL A 62 -12.10 -13.42 -2.93
C VAL A 62 -12.64 -12.05 -2.54
N MET A 63 -12.38 -11.61 -1.31
CA MET A 63 -12.97 -10.39 -0.76
C MET A 63 -12.21 -9.12 -1.15
N VAL A 64 -10.89 -9.21 -1.40
CA VAL A 64 -10.08 -8.04 -1.70
C VAL A 64 -10.36 -7.49 -3.11
N ASN A 65 -10.67 -6.20 -3.20
CA ASN A 65 -10.91 -5.53 -4.48
C ASN A 65 -9.60 -4.97 -5.09
N ASP A 66 -8.58 -5.82 -5.14
CA ASP A 66 -7.30 -5.52 -5.81
C ASP A 66 -6.78 -6.79 -6.46
N ARG A 67 -6.61 -6.76 -7.79
CA ARG A 67 -6.23 -7.94 -8.60
C ARG A 67 -4.86 -8.51 -8.24
N GLU A 68 -3.91 -7.65 -7.92
CA GLU A 68 -2.55 -8.06 -7.56
C GLU A 68 -2.55 -8.74 -6.21
N ILE A 69 -3.16 -8.12 -5.20
CA ILE A 69 -3.28 -8.69 -3.85
C ILE A 69 -4.09 -9.98 -3.88
N ALA A 70 -5.22 -10.02 -4.59
CA ALA A 70 -6.03 -11.23 -4.75
C ALA A 70 -5.24 -12.40 -5.35
N ARG A 71 -4.41 -12.13 -6.36
CA ARG A 71 -3.54 -13.15 -6.96
C ARG A 71 -2.53 -13.67 -5.95
N LEU A 72 -1.85 -12.77 -5.27
CA LEU A 72 -0.82 -13.12 -4.29
C LEU A 72 -1.39 -13.95 -3.12
N PHE A 73 -2.59 -13.62 -2.64
CA PHE A 73 -3.24 -14.41 -1.59
C PHE A 73 -3.71 -15.79 -2.07
N ARG A 74 -4.07 -15.96 -3.36
CA ARG A 74 -4.33 -17.28 -3.93
C ARG A 74 -3.07 -18.15 -3.98
N GLU A 75 -1.94 -17.58 -4.39
CA GLU A 75 -0.65 -18.25 -4.40
C GLU A 75 -0.21 -18.65 -2.97
N LEU A 76 -0.43 -17.76 -1.98
CA LEU A 76 -0.17 -18.06 -0.57
C LEU A 76 -1.07 -19.18 -0.02
N ALA A 77 -2.34 -19.21 -0.42
CA ALA A 77 -3.26 -20.27 0.02
C ALA A 77 -2.73 -21.66 -0.39
N VAL A 78 -2.28 -21.79 -1.65
CA VAL A 78 -1.66 -23.02 -2.15
C VAL A 78 -0.37 -23.35 -1.39
N THR A 79 0.49 -22.37 -1.17
CA THR A 79 1.75 -22.57 -0.44
C THR A 79 1.50 -23.00 1.01
N ALA A 80 0.47 -22.45 1.65
CA ALA A 80 0.11 -22.78 3.03
C ALA A 80 -0.53 -24.17 3.16
N GLU A 81 -1.18 -24.67 2.11
CA GLU A 81 -1.79 -26.02 2.09
C GLU A 81 -0.74 -27.12 2.09
N TYR A 82 0.35 -26.95 1.35
CA TYR A 82 1.39 -27.96 1.15
C TYR A 82 2.67 -27.69 1.95
N GLY A 83 2.77 -26.56 2.66
CA GLY A 83 3.99 -26.08 3.30
C GLY A 83 4.03 -26.28 4.81
N SER A 84 5.26 -26.41 5.34
CA SER A 84 5.54 -26.25 6.77
C SER A 84 5.38 -24.77 7.17
N PRO A 85 5.29 -24.44 8.49
CA PRO A 85 5.30 -23.04 8.96
C PRO A 85 6.50 -22.22 8.44
N VAL A 86 7.66 -22.87 8.29
CA VAL A 86 8.86 -22.25 7.70
C VAL A 86 8.64 -21.99 6.20
N GLY A 87 8.05 -22.94 5.47
CA GLY A 87 7.71 -22.79 4.06
C GLY A 87 6.71 -21.64 3.82
N PHE A 88 5.75 -21.48 4.73
CA PHE A 88 4.82 -20.35 4.69
C PHE A 88 5.52 -18.99 4.84
N ALA A 89 6.41 -18.83 5.84
CA ALA A 89 7.15 -17.58 6.03
C ALA A 89 8.00 -17.25 4.79
N VAL A 90 8.64 -18.24 4.17
CA VAL A 90 9.37 -18.07 2.91
C VAL A 90 8.44 -17.64 1.78
N GLY A 91 7.28 -18.28 1.63
CA GLY A 91 6.26 -17.91 0.63
C GLY A 91 5.74 -16.49 0.82
N TRP A 92 5.46 -16.09 2.05
CA TRP A 92 5.05 -14.73 2.39
C TRP A 92 6.11 -13.69 1.98
N HIS A 93 7.37 -13.94 2.32
CA HIS A 93 8.48 -13.06 1.93
C HIS A 93 8.66 -12.99 0.41
N ALA A 94 8.57 -14.12 -0.27
CA ALA A 94 8.66 -14.17 -1.73
C ALA A 94 7.52 -13.39 -2.40
N MET A 95 6.29 -13.52 -1.87
CA MET A 95 5.14 -12.75 -2.31
C MET A 95 5.38 -11.25 -2.19
N LEU A 96 5.81 -10.77 -1.02
CA LEU A 96 6.09 -9.35 -0.81
C LEU A 96 7.22 -8.83 -1.70
N ALA A 97 8.23 -9.66 -1.99
CA ALA A 97 9.32 -9.30 -2.88
C ALA A 97 8.89 -9.17 -4.35
N GLN A 98 7.93 -10.00 -4.80
CA GLN A 98 7.38 -9.97 -6.15
C GLN A 98 6.37 -8.82 -6.35
N ALA A 99 5.76 -8.34 -5.27
CA ALA A 99 4.74 -7.31 -5.33
C ALA A 99 5.29 -5.98 -5.88
N ARG A 100 4.58 -5.41 -6.83
CA ARG A 100 4.97 -4.15 -7.50
C ARG A 100 4.54 -2.89 -6.73
N TRP A 101 4.42 -2.96 -5.42
CA TRP A 101 3.99 -1.84 -4.56
C TRP A 101 5.08 -0.81 -4.36
N LYS A 102 5.49 -0.16 -5.46
CA LYS A 102 6.54 0.88 -5.46
C LYS A 102 6.18 2.11 -4.63
N SER A 103 4.91 2.33 -4.36
CA SER A 103 4.39 3.44 -3.55
C SER A 103 4.56 3.23 -2.05
N LEU A 104 4.67 1.97 -1.58
CA LEU A 104 4.94 1.71 -0.16
C LEU A 104 6.40 2.02 0.18
N LYS A 105 6.58 2.75 1.28
CA LYS A 105 7.91 3.07 1.84
C LYS A 105 8.53 1.82 2.51
N PRO A 106 9.88 1.76 2.66
CA PRO A 106 10.55 0.62 3.30
C PRO A 106 10.02 0.25 4.68
N PRO A 107 9.70 1.19 5.62
CA PRO A 107 9.13 0.85 6.91
C PRO A 107 7.78 0.14 6.82
N GLU A 108 6.94 0.51 5.86
CA GLU A 108 5.62 -0.09 5.64
C GLU A 108 5.73 -1.54 5.16
N ARG A 109 6.67 -1.78 4.24
CA ARG A 109 6.97 -3.14 3.77
C ARG A 109 7.52 -4.01 4.89
N GLU A 110 8.31 -3.43 5.79
CA GLU A 110 8.83 -4.16 6.95
C GLU A 110 7.69 -4.57 7.91
N ILE A 111 6.70 -3.70 8.17
CA ILE A 111 5.51 -4.07 8.94
C ILE A 111 4.81 -5.28 8.28
N LEU A 112 4.57 -5.22 6.97
CA LEU A 112 3.94 -6.31 6.24
C LEU A 112 4.78 -7.60 6.29
N ARG A 113 6.10 -7.48 6.22
CA ARG A 113 7.03 -8.61 6.33
C ARG A 113 6.90 -9.30 7.69
N GLN A 114 6.85 -8.51 8.77
CA GLN A 114 6.74 -9.03 10.13
C GLN A 114 5.39 -9.72 10.37
N LEU A 115 4.29 -9.22 9.81
CA LEU A 115 2.98 -9.84 9.94
C LEU A 115 3.00 -11.32 9.49
N GLY A 116 3.70 -11.63 8.40
CA GLY A 116 3.82 -13.00 7.91
C GLY A 116 4.61 -13.94 8.80
N LEU A 117 5.55 -13.42 9.59
CA LEU A 117 6.34 -14.25 10.52
C LEU A 117 5.50 -14.78 11.71
N PHE A 118 4.40 -14.09 12.02
CA PHE A 118 3.56 -14.45 13.17
C PHE A 118 2.42 -15.40 12.76
N LEU A 119 2.12 -15.51 11.48
CA LEU A 119 1.07 -16.38 10.97
C LEU A 119 1.58 -17.84 10.91
N GLY A 120 0.88 -18.74 11.59
CA GLY A 120 1.13 -20.19 11.53
C GLY A 120 2.17 -20.75 12.49
N GLY A 121 2.92 -19.92 13.23
CA GLY A 121 4.03 -20.40 14.08
C GLY A 121 3.85 -20.21 15.58
N THR A 122 2.83 -19.48 16.06
CA THR A 122 2.67 -19.12 17.46
C THR A 122 1.26 -19.43 17.97
N ASP A 123 1.08 -19.39 19.30
CA ASP A 123 -0.24 -19.52 19.91
C ASP A 123 -1.22 -18.45 19.40
N ARG A 124 -2.49 -18.82 19.31
CA ARG A 124 -3.56 -17.97 18.78
C ARG A 124 -3.64 -16.60 19.43
N ARG A 125 -3.47 -16.52 20.75
CA ARG A 125 -3.49 -15.24 21.48
C ARG A 125 -2.32 -14.35 21.07
N ASP A 126 -1.15 -14.93 20.95
CA ASP A 126 0.06 -14.23 20.51
C ASP A 126 -0.06 -13.74 19.06
N GLN A 127 -0.59 -14.58 18.18
CA GLN A 127 -0.89 -14.17 16.78
C GLN A 127 -1.82 -12.96 16.73
N LEU A 128 -2.95 -13.01 17.46
CA LEU A 128 -3.92 -11.91 17.49
C LEU A 128 -3.33 -10.62 18.08
N ALA A 129 -2.52 -10.73 19.16
CA ALA A 129 -1.86 -9.59 19.76
C ALA A 129 -0.89 -8.91 18.76
N LYS A 130 -0.07 -9.70 18.05
CA LYS A 130 0.90 -9.21 17.07
C LYS A 130 0.24 -8.64 15.81
N LEU A 131 -0.81 -9.29 15.32
CA LEU A 131 -1.61 -8.76 14.20
C LEU A 131 -2.27 -7.43 14.58
N ASN A 132 -2.80 -7.32 15.81
CA ASN A 132 -3.39 -6.07 16.30
C ASN A 132 -2.34 -4.94 16.40
N ALA A 133 -1.16 -5.23 16.94
CA ALA A 133 -0.06 -4.26 17.00
C ALA A 133 0.37 -3.79 15.60
N GLY A 134 0.49 -4.73 14.65
CA GLY A 134 0.80 -4.40 13.25
C GLY A 134 -0.28 -3.57 12.59
N GLN A 135 -1.56 -3.85 12.85
CA GLN A 135 -2.68 -3.06 12.35
C GLN A 135 -2.64 -1.62 12.87
N VAL A 136 -2.48 -1.43 14.18
CA VAL A 136 -2.35 -0.09 14.79
C VAL A 136 -1.20 0.70 14.14
N HIS A 137 -0.08 0.04 13.85
CA HIS A 137 1.06 0.66 13.19
C HIS A 137 0.73 1.08 11.74
N LEU A 138 0.00 0.25 10.99
CA LEU A 138 -0.48 0.60 9.65
C LEU A 138 -1.45 1.77 9.68
N GLU A 139 -2.36 1.84 10.66
CA GLU A 139 -3.32 2.94 10.84
C GLU A 139 -2.62 4.26 11.15
N GLN A 140 -1.62 4.26 12.05
CA GLN A 140 -0.79 5.43 12.32
C GLN A 140 -0.04 5.90 11.07
N THR A 141 0.49 4.94 10.31
CA THR A 141 1.19 5.22 9.05
C THR A 141 0.24 5.79 7.99
N LEU A 142 -0.99 5.27 7.91
CA LEU A 142 -2.03 5.80 7.01
C LEU A 142 -2.41 7.24 7.39
N THR A 143 -2.54 7.54 8.67
CA THR A 143 -2.82 8.91 9.15
C THR A 143 -1.74 9.89 8.69
N THR A 144 -0.48 9.51 8.83
CA THR A 144 0.67 10.30 8.36
C THR A 144 0.67 10.44 6.84
N ALA A 145 0.43 9.33 6.12
CA ALA A 145 0.40 9.31 4.66
C ALA A 145 -0.72 10.20 4.09
N THR A 146 -1.89 10.20 4.72
CA THR A 146 -3.03 11.05 4.30
C THR A 146 -2.75 12.53 4.57
N ALA A 147 -2.07 12.86 5.66
CA ALA A 147 -1.63 14.23 5.93
C ALA A 147 -0.60 14.71 4.88
N GLU A 148 0.39 13.88 4.54
CA GLU A 148 1.35 14.15 3.46
C GLU A 148 0.64 14.35 2.12
N GLN A 149 -0.31 13.49 1.78
CA GLN A 149 -1.10 13.58 0.54
C GLN A 149 -1.87 14.92 0.46
N ARG A 150 -2.61 15.28 1.50
CA ARG A 150 -3.39 16.53 1.54
C ARG A 150 -2.50 17.76 1.38
N ARG A 151 -1.34 17.78 2.05
CA ARG A 151 -0.38 18.89 1.97
C ARG A 151 0.18 19.04 0.55
N GLN A 152 0.56 17.95 -0.09
CA GLN A 152 1.17 17.99 -1.42
C GLN A 152 0.15 18.33 -2.51
N VAL A 153 -1.06 17.79 -2.46
CA VAL A 153 -2.13 18.14 -3.40
C VAL A 153 -2.44 19.66 -3.32
N GLY A 154 -2.47 20.22 -2.10
CA GLY A 154 -2.59 21.67 -1.90
C GLY A 154 -1.49 22.46 -2.59
N LEU A 155 -0.21 22.08 -2.37
CA LEU A 155 0.93 22.76 -2.98
C LEU A 155 0.89 22.73 -4.51
N TYR A 156 0.54 21.61 -5.13
CA TYR A 156 0.44 21.52 -6.59
C TYR A 156 -0.66 22.41 -7.16
N ARG A 157 -1.79 22.56 -6.45
CA ARG A 157 -2.87 23.50 -6.85
C ARG A 157 -2.40 24.94 -6.79
N TYR A 158 -1.69 25.35 -5.73
CA TYR A 158 -1.16 26.72 -5.62
C TYR A 158 -0.08 27.01 -6.65
N LEU A 159 0.84 26.08 -6.89
CA LEU A 159 1.88 26.23 -7.90
C LEU A 159 1.30 26.33 -9.31
N GLY A 160 0.31 25.50 -9.65
CA GLY A 160 -0.37 25.56 -10.94
C GLY A 160 -1.06 26.91 -11.16
N PHE A 161 -1.73 27.45 -10.12
CA PHE A 161 -2.35 28.77 -10.17
C PHE A 161 -1.32 29.90 -10.31
N ALA A 162 -0.23 29.86 -9.52
CA ALA A 162 0.83 30.87 -9.56
C ALA A 162 1.51 30.93 -10.93
N VAL A 163 1.82 29.79 -11.53
CA VAL A 163 2.43 29.70 -12.86
C VAL A 163 1.46 30.23 -13.93
N GLY A 164 0.18 29.87 -13.86
CA GLY A 164 -0.85 30.39 -14.77
C GLY A 164 -0.98 31.91 -14.67
N ALA A 165 -1.03 32.48 -13.47
CA ALA A 165 -1.12 33.90 -13.24
C ALA A 165 0.12 34.67 -13.76
N THR A 166 1.31 34.13 -13.54
CA THR A 166 2.58 34.74 -14.03
C THR A 166 2.62 34.74 -15.54
N LEU A 167 2.13 33.71 -16.23
CA LEU A 167 2.08 33.68 -17.70
C LEU A 167 1.11 34.70 -18.28
N VAL A 168 -0.05 34.89 -17.64
CA VAL A 168 -1.02 35.93 -18.07
C VAL A 168 -0.41 37.31 -17.93
N LEU A 169 0.28 37.59 -16.82
CA LEU A 169 0.94 38.88 -16.58
C LEU A 169 2.11 39.16 -17.52
N LEU A 170 2.87 38.13 -17.93
CA LEU A 170 3.98 38.27 -18.87
C LEU A 170 3.56 38.45 -20.32
N ASN A 171 2.31 38.09 -20.65
CA ASN A 171 1.78 38.17 -22.02
C ASN A 171 0.77 39.33 -22.19
N SER A 172 0.53 40.10 -21.12
CA SER A 172 -0.28 41.32 -21.13
C SER A 172 0.62 42.55 -21.24
#